data_c24326c86f65892815d1cf1ae78436bf
#
_entry.id   c24326c86f65892815d1cf1ae78436bf
#
_cell.length_a   1.000
_cell.length_b   1.000
_cell.length_c   1.000
_cell.angle_alpha   90.00
_cell.angle_beta   90.00
_cell.angle_gamma   90.00
#
_symmetry.space_group_name_H-M   'P 1'
#
loop_
_entity.id
_entity.type
_entity.pdbx_description
1 polymer ?
#
loop_
_entity_poly.entity_id
_entity_poly.type
_entity_poly.pdbx_seq_one_letter_code
_entity_poly.pdbx_strand_id
1 'polypeptide(L)'
;HVFQAEQFSKLSPEDVAVLWKKIKAQEKQGKPRFRLDDVKHAPALVQADEIQKNVAKIGFDFPDVDGAFGKLEEELGEFKEAMVGQKSDEILEEFGDCLFSLVNVGRKLGISSEMALLGTIHKFRTRFALMEHQAVQQNLNIEDLSLTSLDQLWEQAKQELKQRVTHENNKNSVNQQRTD
;
A
#
# COMPACT_ATOMS: atom_id res chain seq x y z
N HIS A 1 -23.74 -23.15 24.15
CA HIS A 1 -23.47 -22.57 25.47
C HIS A 1 -24.17 -21.23 25.57
N VAL A 2 -25.30 -21.23 26.31
CA VAL A 2 -26.03 -20.00 26.64
C VAL A 2 -25.20 -19.28 27.70
N PHE A 3 -24.59 -18.17 27.36
CA PHE A 3 -23.95 -17.27 28.30
C PHE A 3 -25.06 -16.68 29.19
N GLN A 4 -24.95 -16.86 30.52
CA GLN A 4 -25.86 -16.26 31.49
C GLN A 4 -25.69 -14.73 31.43
N ALA A 5 -26.62 -14.04 30.78
CA ALA A 5 -26.60 -12.59 30.55
C ALA A 5 -26.54 -11.76 31.86
N GLU A 6 -26.91 -12.35 32.99
CA GLU A 6 -26.95 -11.68 34.30
C GLU A 6 -25.57 -11.41 34.94
N GLN A 7 -24.50 -12.12 34.50
CA GLN A 7 -23.15 -11.88 35.04
C GLN A 7 -22.41 -10.70 34.39
N PHE A 8 -22.86 -10.25 33.23
CA PHE A 8 -22.18 -9.20 32.47
C PHE A 8 -22.69 -7.77 32.75
N SER A 9 -23.84 -7.63 33.39
CA SER A 9 -24.46 -6.32 33.65
C SER A 9 -23.79 -5.48 34.76
N LYS A 10 -22.77 -6.03 35.44
CA LYS A 10 -22.07 -5.37 36.55
C LYS A 10 -20.57 -5.15 36.30
N LEU A 11 -20.06 -5.48 35.13
CA LEU A 11 -18.65 -5.34 34.81
C LEU A 11 -18.35 -3.95 34.25
N SER A 12 -17.27 -3.32 34.72
CA SER A 12 -16.74 -2.11 34.10
C SER A 12 -16.15 -2.41 32.72
N PRO A 13 -15.99 -1.42 31.83
CA PRO A 13 -15.32 -1.62 30.54
C PRO A 13 -13.91 -2.22 30.67
N GLU A 14 -13.20 -1.90 31.78
CA GLU A 14 -11.89 -2.45 32.08
C GLU A 14 -11.97 -3.93 32.47
N ASP A 15 -12.96 -4.32 33.27
CA ASP A 15 -13.19 -5.72 33.65
C ASP A 15 -13.56 -6.58 32.44
N VAL A 16 -14.36 -6.04 31.53
CA VAL A 16 -14.70 -6.69 30.26
C VAL A 16 -13.44 -6.91 29.42
N ALA A 17 -12.54 -5.93 29.32
CA ALA A 17 -11.29 -6.06 28.59
C ALA A 17 -10.35 -7.12 29.19
N VAL A 18 -10.28 -7.20 30.54
CA VAL A 18 -9.52 -8.22 31.26
C VAL A 18 -10.12 -9.62 31.05
N LEU A 19 -11.45 -9.73 31.12
CA LEU A 19 -12.17 -10.99 30.89
C LEU A 19 -11.97 -11.48 29.45
N TRP A 20 -12.08 -10.60 28.46
CA TRP A 20 -11.80 -10.92 27.06
C TRP A 20 -10.36 -11.40 26.84
N LYS A 21 -9.38 -10.78 27.49
CA LYS A 21 -7.98 -11.25 27.46
C LYS A 21 -7.86 -12.66 28.05
N LYS A 22 -8.54 -12.95 29.16
CA LYS A 22 -8.53 -14.28 29.79
C LYS A 22 -9.21 -15.33 28.92
N ILE A 23 -10.39 -15.05 28.37
CA ILE A 23 -11.11 -15.96 27.46
C ILE A 23 -10.25 -16.25 26.22
N LYS A 24 -9.69 -15.23 25.58
CA LYS A 24 -8.76 -15.40 24.45
C LYS A 24 -7.51 -16.20 24.82
N ALA A 25 -7.01 -16.06 26.05
CA ALA A 25 -5.88 -16.85 26.53
C ALA A 25 -6.26 -18.31 26.77
N GLN A 26 -7.48 -18.59 27.25
CA GLN A 26 -7.99 -19.96 27.47
C GLN A 26 -8.34 -20.68 26.14
N GLU A 27 -8.94 -19.98 25.18
CA GLU A 27 -9.18 -20.54 23.84
C GLU A 27 -7.88 -20.90 23.08
N LYS A 28 -6.77 -20.29 23.51
CA LYS A 28 -5.43 -20.51 22.93
C LYS A 28 -4.63 -21.61 23.64
N GLN A 29 -5.14 -22.19 24.73
CA GLN A 29 -4.47 -23.31 25.43
C GLN A 29 -4.66 -24.62 24.65
N GLY A 30 -3.58 -25.10 24.02
CA GLY A 30 -3.51 -26.46 23.49
C GLY A 30 -2.95 -26.64 22.10
N LYS A 31 -2.73 -25.56 21.31
CA LYS A 31 -2.03 -25.67 20.02
C LYS A 31 -0.80 -24.75 20.00
N PRO A 32 0.34 -25.23 19.50
CA PRO A 32 1.47 -24.35 19.25
C PRO A 32 1.02 -23.25 18.28
N ARG A 33 1.14 -22.00 18.71
CA ARG A 33 0.74 -20.85 17.92
C ARG A 33 1.96 -20.29 17.23
N PHE A 34 1.96 -20.31 15.93
CA PHE A 34 2.97 -19.65 15.14
C PHE A 34 2.67 -18.16 15.03
N ARG A 35 3.69 -17.35 14.96
CA ARG A 35 3.58 -15.89 15.03
C ARG A 35 2.78 -15.29 13.89
N LEU A 36 2.81 -15.91 12.73
CA LEU A 36 2.12 -15.45 11.51
C LEU A 36 0.69 -15.98 11.35
N ASP A 37 0.22 -16.88 12.25
CA ASP A 37 -1.16 -17.41 12.20
C ASP A 37 -2.24 -16.31 12.38
N ASP A 38 -1.86 -15.17 12.96
CA ASP A 38 -2.78 -14.04 13.18
C ASP A 38 -2.79 -13.03 12.02
N VAL A 39 -1.94 -13.19 11.02
CA VAL A 39 -1.95 -12.33 9.84
C VAL A 39 -3.22 -12.60 9.04
N LYS A 40 -4.09 -11.61 8.98
CA LYS A 40 -5.38 -11.73 8.30
C LYS A 40 -5.22 -11.72 6.79
N HIS A 41 -6.13 -12.39 6.09
CA HIS A 41 -6.25 -12.22 4.66
C HIS A 41 -6.64 -10.77 4.34
N ALA A 42 -5.81 -10.12 3.56
CA ALA A 42 -5.90 -8.72 3.15
C ALA A 42 -5.25 -8.55 1.76
N PRO A 43 -5.30 -7.38 1.13
CA PRO A 43 -4.48 -7.10 -0.06
C PRO A 43 -3.01 -7.45 0.19
N ALA A 44 -2.30 -7.93 -0.83
CA ALA A 44 -0.97 -8.51 -0.68
C ALA A 44 0.05 -7.57 -0.01
N LEU A 45 0.04 -6.28 -0.39
CA LEU A 45 0.96 -5.30 0.20
C LEU A 45 0.66 -5.06 1.69
N VAL A 46 -0.61 -5.14 2.11
CA VAL A 46 -1.00 -5.04 3.52
C VAL A 46 -0.52 -6.28 4.28
N GLN A 47 -0.68 -7.48 3.73
CA GLN A 47 -0.19 -8.72 4.35
C GLN A 47 1.33 -8.69 4.51
N ALA A 48 2.08 -8.28 3.49
CA ALA A 48 3.53 -8.15 3.54
C ALA A 48 3.97 -7.19 4.67
N ASP A 49 3.36 -6.00 4.77
CA ASP A 49 3.64 -5.04 5.83
C ASP A 49 3.32 -5.61 7.24
N GLU A 50 2.19 -6.30 7.40
CA GLU A 50 1.81 -6.93 8.67
C GLU A 50 2.76 -8.07 9.06
N ILE A 51 3.18 -8.92 8.11
CA ILE A 51 4.16 -9.98 8.34
C ILE A 51 5.46 -9.36 8.84
N GLN A 52 5.99 -8.39 8.15
CA GLN A 52 7.24 -7.71 8.51
C GLN A 52 7.16 -7.04 9.88
N LYS A 53 6.05 -6.34 10.20
CA LYS A 53 5.79 -5.78 11.53
C LYS A 53 5.75 -6.84 12.62
N ASN A 54 5.19 -8.01 12.34
CA ASN A 54 5.09 -9.09 13.32
C ASN A 54 6.44 -9.73 13.63
N VAL A 55 7.28 -9.95 12.62
CA VAL A 55 8.62 -10.53 12.85
C VAL A 55 9.60 -9.51 13.43
N ALA A 56 9.45 -8.23 13.11
CA ALA A 56 10.22 -7.15 13.72
C ALA A 56 10.10 -7.10 15.27
N LYS A 57 8.93 -7.47 15.83
CA LYS A 57 8.70 -7.51 17.29
C LYS A 57 9.59 -8.50 18.05
N ILE A 58 10.22 -9.44 17.37
CA ILE A 58 11.18 -10.41 17.94
C ILE A 58 12.63 -10.11 17.56
N GLY A 59 12.86 -8.93 16.97
CA GLY A 59 14.21 -8.52 16.53
C GLY A 59 14.61 -9.02 15.14
N PHE A 60 13.71 -9.72 14.41
CA PHE A 60 13.98 -10.10 13.03
C PHE A 60 13.59 -8.94 12.11
N ASP A 61 14.50 -7.96 12.03
CA ASP A 61 14.30 -6.73 11.28
C ASP A 61 15.64 -6.10 10.89
N PHE A 62 15.67 -5.33 9.82
CA PHE A 62 16.82 -4.48 9.50
C PHE A 62 16.97 -3.38 10.56
N PRO A 63 18.19 -2.96 10.88
CA PRO A 63 18.41 -1.90 11.87
C PRO A 63 17.80 -0.56 11.42
N ASP A 64 17.91 -0.24 10.15
CA ASP A 64 17.50 1.02 9.56
C ASP A 64 16.91 0.87 8.15
N VAL A 65 16.62 1.99 7.49
CA VAL A 65 16.11 2.02 6.13
C VAL A 65 17.18 1.64 5.11
N ASP A 66 18.44 1.95 5.38
CA ASP A 66 19.55 1.67 4.46
C ASP A 66 19.77 0.16 4.31
N GLY A 67 19.67 -0.59 5.41
CA GLY A 67 19.70 -2.05 5.38
C GLY A 67 18.53 -2.66 4.58
N ALA A 68 17.33 -2.11 4.74
CA ALA A 68 16.18 -2.55 3.96
C ALA A 68 16.31 -2.20 2.48
N PHE A 69 16.91 -1.04 2.18
CA PHE A 69 17.16 -0.60 0.80
C PHE A 69 18.23 -1.45 0.12
N GLY A 70 19.31 -1.77 0.84
CA GLY A 70 20.35 -2.68 0.34
C GLY A 70 19.79 -4.05 -0.06
N LYS A 71 18.84 -4.61 0.73
CA LYS A 71 18.15 -5.86 0.35
C LYS A 71 17.30 -5.69 -0.91
N LEU A 72 16.60 -4.57 -1.08
CA LEU A 72 15.86 -4.29 -2.31
C LEU A 72 16.79 -4.22 -3.53
N GLU A 73 17.98 -3.64 -3.40
CA GLU A 73 18.97 -3.59 -4.49
C GLU A 73 19.51 -4.98 -4.84
N GLU A 74 19.70 -5.85 -3.85
CA GLU A 74 20.05 -7.26 -4.03
C GLU A 74 18.97 -7.97 -4.84
N GLU A 75 17.70 -7.92 -4.41
CA GLU A 75 16.56 -8.55 -5.11
C GLU A 75 16.38 -8.03 -6.55
N LEU A 76 16.60 -6.74 -6.78
CA LEU A 76 16.59 -6.17 -8.13
C LEU A 76 17.75 -6.71 -8.99
N GLY A 77 18.88 -7.06 -8.39
CA GLY A 77 20.00 -7.73 -9.05
C GLY A 77 19.62 -9.16 -9.47
N GLU A 78 19.10 -9.95 -8.53
CA GLU A 78 18.68 -11.33 -8.73
C GLU A 78 17.55 -11.43 -9.76
N PHE A 79 16.57 -10.52 -9.71
CA PHE A 79 15.52 -10.42 -10.74
C PHE A 79 16.08 -10.17 -12.14
N LYS A 80 17.08 -9.29 -12.28
CA LYS A 80 17.75 -9.05 -13.58
C LYS A 80 18.48 -10.29 -14.08
N GLU A 81 19.17 -11.02 -13.20
CA GLU A 81 19.85 -12.27 -13.54
C GLU A 81 18.87 -13.35 -13.98
N ALA A 82 17.75 -13.51 -13.26
CA ALA A 82 16.68 -14.42 -13.62
C ALA A 82 16.09 -14.10 -15.01
N MET A 83 15.89 -12.83 -15.33
CA MET A 83 15.43 -12.40 -16.66
C MET A 83 16.43 -12.80 -17.77
N VAL A 84 17.73 -12.65 -17.55
CA VAL A 84 18.76 -13.04 -18.50
C VAL A 84 18.77 -14.56 -18.67
N GLY A 85 18.58 -15.31 -17.58
CA GLY A 85 18.49 -16.78 -17.57
C GLY A 85 17.23 -17.36 -18.22
N GLN A 86 16.21 -16.54 -18.49
CA GLN A 86 14.91 -16.91 -19.07
C GLN A 86 14.17 -18.03 -18.32
N LYS A 87 14.36 -18.12 -17.01
CA LYS A 87 13.74 -19.13 -16.15
C LYS A 87 12.46 -18.56 -15.53
N SER A 88 11.31 -18.89 -16.07
CA SER A 88 10.02 -18.31 -15.70
C SER A 88 9.71 -18.38 -14.22
N ASP A 89 10.04 -19.48 -13.55
CA ASP A 89 9.74 -19.68 -12.13
C ASP A 89 10.63 -18.77 -11.25
N GLU A 90 11.93 -18.69 -11.56
CA GLU A 90 12.86 -17.76 -10.88
C GLU A 90 12.47 -16.30 -11.11
N ILE A 91 12.06 -15.92 -12.32
CA ILE A 91 11.58 -14.55 -12.63
C ILE A 91 10.36 -14.19 -11.76
N LEU A 92 9.43 -15.11 -11.56
CA LEU A 92 8.24 -14.90 -10.73
C LEU A 92 8.62 -14.75 -9.25
N GLU A 93 9.52 -15.59 -8.74
CA GLU A 93 10.01 -15.56 -7.37
C GLU A 93 10.71 -14.23 -7.07
N GLU A 94 11.72 -13.86 -7.85
CA GLU A 94 12.51 -12.65 -7.66
C GLU A 94 11.68 -11.37 -7.80
N PHE A 95 10.69 -11.38 -8.70
CA PHE A 95 9.74 -10.26 -8.79
C PHE A 95 8.91 -10.11 -7.50
N GLY A 96 8.50 -11.23 -6.90
CA GLY A 96 7.81 -11.26 -5.61
C GLY A 96 8.69 -10.71 -4.48
N ASP A 97 9.98 -11.10 -4.44
CA ASP A 97 10.94 -10.66 -3.44
C ASP A 97 11.28 -9.17 -3.58
N CYS A 98 11.38 -8.66 -4.80
CA CYS A 98 11.46 -7.21 -5.04
C CYS A 98 10.26 -6.45 -4.44
N LEU A 99 9.03 -6.94 -4.65
CA LEU A 99 7.84 -6.30 -4.09
C LEU A 99 7.83 -6.35 -2.56
N PHE A 100 8.20 -7.49 -1.97
CA PHE A 100 8.26 -7.67 -0.53
C PHE A 100 9.32 -6.77 0.11
N SER A 101 10.50 -6.69 -0.49
CA SER A 101 11.59 -5.80 -0.05
C SER A 101 11.22 -4.33 -0.18
N LEU A 102 10.51 -3.94 -1.26
CA LEU A 102 10.01 -2.57 -1.42
C LEU A 102 8.99 -2.20 -0.33
N VAL A 103 8.09 -3.13 0.04
CA VAL A 103 7.16 -2.93 1.17
C VAL A 103 7.94 -2.71 2.48
N ASN A 104 9.06 -3.42 2.68
CA ASN A 104 9.90 -3.26 3.87
C ASN A 104 10.56 -1.87 3.94
N VAL A 105 11.06 -1.36 2.82
CA VAL A 105 11.55 0.02 2.72
C VAL A 105 10.43 1.01 3.09
N GLY A 106 9.24 0.84 2.53
CA GLY A 106 8.06 1.66 2.86
C GLY A 106 7.74 1.63 4.35
N ARG A 107 7.74 0.44 4.96
CA ARG A 107 7.50 0.25 6.39
C ARG A 107 8.54 0.98 7.25
N LYS A 108 9.82 0.90 6.90
CA LYS A 108 10.90 1.62 7.60
C LYS A 108 10.74 3.14 7.52
N LEU A 109 10.20 3.64 6.41
CA LEU A 109 9.88 5.05 6.23
C LEU A 109 8.52 5.48 6.81
N GLY A 110 7.75 4.56 7.39
CA GLY A 110 6.41 4.84 7.90
C GLY A 110 5.36 5.04 6.79
N ILE A 111 5.63 4.56 5.58
CA ILE A 111 4.75 4.67 4.41
C ILE A 111 3.86 3.42 4.35
N SER A 112 2.55 3.60 4.17
CA SER A 112 1.66 2.52 3.77
C SER A 112 1.83 2.25 2.28
N SER A 113 2.45 1.12 1.93
CA SER A 113 2.68 0.72 0.52
C SER A 113 1.37 0.57 -0.25
N GLU A 114 0.33 0.03 0.39
CA GLU A 114 -1.02 -0.08 -0.19
C GLU A 114 -1.59 1.30 -0.55
N MET A 115 -1.57 2.24 0.40
CA MET A 115 -2.10 3.58 0.17
C MET A 115 -1.28 4.37 -0.87
N ALA A 116 0.03 4.19 -0.87
CA ALA A 116 0.91 4.81 -1.86
C ALA A 116 0.59 4.31 -3.29
N LEU A 117 0.39 2.99 -3.45
CA LEU A 117 0.01 2.40 -4.73
C LEU A 117 -1.39 2.82 -5.17
N LEU A 118 -2.38 2.81 -4.26
CA LEU A 118 -3.73 3.29 -4.54
C LEU A 118 -3.74 4.76 -5.00
N GLY A 119 -2.94 5.62 -4.36
CA GLY A 119 -2.76 7.01 -4.78
C GLY A 119 -2.17 7.13 -6.19
N THR A 120 -1.23 6.26 -6.54
CA THR A 120 -0.64 6.21 -7.89
C THR A 120 -1.65 5.71 -8.93
N ILE A 121 -2.43 4.69 -8.61
CA ILE A 121 -3.53 4.18 -9.45
C ILE A 121 -4.56 5.28 -9.70
N HIS A 122 -5.00 5.97 -8.67
CA HIS A 122 -5.95 7.08 -8.79
C HIS A 122 -5.40 8.18 -9.70
N LYS A 123 -4.17 8.60 -9.46
CA LYS A 123 -3.49 9.61 -10.28
C LYS A 123 -3.38 9.20 -11.75
N PHE A 124 -3.05 7.94 -12.02
CA PHE A 124 -2.98 7.41 -13.39
C PHE A 124 -4.35 7.46 -14.07
N ARG A 125 -5.40 6.95 -13.40
CA ARG A 125 -6.77 6.94 -13.92
C ARG A 125 -7.26 8.35 -14.25
N THR A 126 -7.03 9.31 -13.35
CA THR A 126 -7.43 10.71 -13.56
C THR A 126 -6.75 11.32 -14.79
N ARG A 127 -5.45 11.06 -14.98
CA ARG A 127 -4.70 11.55 -16.13
C ARG A 127 -5.18 10.91 -17.43
N PHE A 128 -5.38 9.59 -17.42
CA PHE A 128 -5.82 8.86 -18.60
C PHE A 128 -7.21 9.30 -19.06
N ALA A 129 -8.16 9.47 -18.13
CA ALA A 129 -9.49 10.00 -18.43
C ALA A 129 -9.42 11.41 -19.06
N LEU A 130 -8.48 12.26 -18.61
CA LEU A 130 -8.28 13.56 -19.21
C LEU A 130 -7.68 13.47 -20.62
N MET A 131 -6.76 12.53 -20.86
CA MET A 131 -6.25 12.25 -22.21
C MET A 131 -7.37 11.82 -23.17
N GLU A 132 -8.24 10.91 -22.75
CA GLU A 132 -9.40 10.48 -23.55
C GLU A 132 -10.30 11.67 -23.88
N HIS A 133 -10.56 12.53 -22.90
CA HIS A 133 -11.37 13.73 -23.11
C HIS A 133 -10.72 14.71 -24.09
N GLN A 134 -9.41 14.93 -23.99
CA GLN A 134 -8.66 15.79 -24.91
C GLN A 134 -8.64 15.22 -26.33
N ALA A 135 -8.50 13.91 -26.49
CA ALA A 135 -8.57 13.25 -27.79
C ALA A 135 -9.94 13.47 -28.46
N VAL A 136 -11.03 13.26 -27.70
CA VAL A 136 -12.40 13.51 -28.20
C VAL A 136 -12.60 14.96 -28.61
N GLN A 137 -12.12 15.92 -27.82
CA GLN A 137 -12.21 17.36 -28.18
C GLN A 137 -11.47 17.71 -29.50
N GLN A 138 -10.42 16.97 -29.79
CA GLN A 138 -9.62 17.14 -31.02
C GLN A 138 -10.14 16.27 -32.18
N ASN A 139 -11.27 15.57 -32.02
CA ASN A 139 -11.81 14.59 -32.97
C ASN A 139 -10.81 13.48 -33.34
N LEU A 140 -9.98 13.08 -32.35
CA LEU A 140 -9.02 12.00 -32.48
C LEU A 140 -9.57 10.74 -31.81
N ASN A 141 -9.35 9.58 -32.44
CA ASN A 141 -9.57 8.31 -31.78
C ASN A 141 -8.28 7.90 -31.09
N ILE A 142 -8.32 7.76 -29.76
CA ILE A 142 -7.14 7.44 -28.94
C ILE A 142 -6.50 6.10 -29.31
N GLU A 143 -7.30 5.15 -29.81
CA GLU A 143 -6.82 3.82 -30.20
C GLU A 143 -5.97 3.85 -31.49
N ASP A 144 -6.11 4.87 -32.30
CA ASP A 144 -5.39 5.04 -33.57
C ASP A 144 -4.12 5.90 -33.41
N LEU A 145 -3.86 6.42 -32.21
CA LEU A 145 -2.73 7.32 -31.98
C LEU A 145 -1.41 6.56 -31.86
N SER A 146 -0.35 7.16 -32.39
CA SER A 146 1.02 6.68 -32.15
C SER A 146 1.41 6.86 -30.68
N LEU A 147 2.38 6.06 -30.19
CA LEU A 147 2.92 6.21 -28.85
C LEU A 147 3.40 7.64 -28.59
N THR A 148 4.06 8.28 -29.55
CA THR A 148 4.51 9.67 -29.43
C THR A 148 3.34 10.63 -29.22
N SER A 149 2.22 10.44 -29.91
CA SER A 149 1.02 11.28 -29.76
C SER A 149 0.35 11.02 -28.41
N LEU A 150 0.31 9.77 -27.94
CA LEU A 150 -0.20 9.40 -26.63
C LEU A 150 0.66 10.05 -25.52
N ASP A 151 1.98 10.04 -25.64
CA ASP A 151 2.89 10.69 -24.69
C ASP A 151 2.67 12.22 -24.66
N GLN A 152 2.44 12.85 -25.80
CA GLN A 152 2.11 14.27 -25.85
C GLN A 152 0.80 14.60 -25.11
N LEU A 153 -0.26 13.82 -25.33
CA LEU A 153 -1.52 13.98 -24.59
C LEU A 153 -1.34 13.73 -23.10
N TRP A 154 -0.53 12.74 -22.73
CA TRP A 154 -0.19 12.45 -21.33
C TRP A 154 0.50 13.64 -20.64
N GLU A 155 1.48 14.24 -21.27
CA GLU A 155 2.16 15.42 -20.73
C GLU A 155 1.23 16.65 -20.65
N GLN A 156 0.34 16.85 -21.64
CA GLN A 156 -0.70 17.89 -21.58
C GLN A 156 -1.64 17.67 -20.39
N ALA A 157 -2.13 16.44 -20.19
CA ALA A 157 -2.98 16.07 -19.08
C ALA A 157 -2.30 16.32 -17.71
N LYS A 158 -1.01 15.99 -17.60
CA LYS A 158 -0.22 16.27 -16.39
C LYS A 158 -0.14 17.78 -16.09
N GLN A 159 0.14 18.58 -17.11
CA GLN A 159 0.24 20.04 -16.96
C GLN A 159 -1.08 20.67 -16.59
N GLU A 160 -2.17 20.26 -17.23
CA GLU A 160 -3.51 20.78 -16.93
C GLU A 160 -3.94 20.47 -15.49
N LEU A 161 -3.74 19.23 -15.01
CA LEU A 161 -4.06 18.87 -13.65
C LEU A 161 -3.21 19.64 -12.63
N LYS A 162 -1.95 19.88 -12.93
CA LYS A 162 -1.09 20.71 -12.07
C LYS A 162 -1.59 22.15 -11.96
N GLN A 163 -2.04 22.75 -13.08
CA GLN A 163 -2.58 24.10 -13.10
C GLN A 163 -3.90 24.21 -12.31
N ARG A 164 -4.80 23.19 -12.43
CA ARG A 164 -6.06 23.15 -11.68
C ARG A 164 -5.82 23.16 -10.18
N VAL A 165 -4.89 22.32 -9.69
CA VAL A 165 -4.53 22.26 -8.26
C VAL A 165 -3.96 23.61 -7.77
N THR A 166 -3.11 24.26 -8.56
CA THR A 166 -2.55 25.56 -8.20
C THR A 166 -3.63 26.65 -8.13
N HIS A 167 -4.60 26.63 -9.03
CA HIS A 167 -5.71 27.58 -9.05
C HIS A 167 -6.66 27.40 -7.85
N GLU A 168 -6.96 26.16 -7.49
CA GLU A 168 -7.81 25.86 -6.31
C GLU A 168 -7.14 26.29 -5.00
N ASN A 169 -5.85 26.02 -4.85
CA ASN A 169 -5.09 26.44 -3.68
C ASN A 169 -5.05 27.96 -3.54
N ASN A 170 -4.88 28.70 -4.64
CA ASN A 170 -4.90 30.15 -4.64
C ASN A 170 -6.28 30.73 -4.27
N LYS A 171 -7.37 30.13 -4.77
CA LYS A 171 -8.74 30.53 -4.40
C LYS A 171 -9.03 30.31 -2.92
N ASN A 172 -8.59 29.18 -2.36
CA ASN A 172 -8.80 28.88 -0.95
C ASN A 172 -7.99 29.82 -0.03
N SER A 173 -6.78 30.20 -0.42
CA SER A 173 -5.95 31.16 0.32
C SER A 173 -6.55 32.57 0.33
N VAL A 174 -7.16 33.03 -0.78
CA VAL A 174 -7.82 34.34 -0.87
C VAL A 174 -9.11 34.38 -0.07
N ASN A 175 -9.85 33.28 0.02
CA ASN A 175 -11.09 33.21 0.80
C ASN A 175 -10.82 33.15 2.31
N GLN A 176 -9.74 32.57 2.78
CA GLN A 176 -9.34 32.58 4.19
C GLN A 176 -8.93 33.99 4.68
N GLN A 177 -8.32 34.81 3.82
CA GLN A 177 -7.93 36.18 4.16
C GLN A 177 -9.12 37.19 4.17
N ARG A 178 -10.32 36.79 3.73
CA ARG A 178 -11.53 37.63 3.71
C ARG A 178 -12.47 37.37 4.87
N THR A 179 -12.17 36.39 5.71
CA THR A 179 -12.99 36.01 6.89
C THR A 179 -12.36 36.38 8.23
N ASP A 180 -11.20 37.00 8.22
CA ASP A 180 -10.54 37.66 9.36
C ASP A 180 -10.68 39.18 9.23
#